data_076e65c39e651e1071fb484063c5a000
#
_entry.id   076e65c39e651e1071fb484063c5a000
#
_cell.length_a   1.000
_cell.length_b   1.000
_cell.length_c   1.000
_cell.angle_alpha   90.00
_cell.angle_beta   90.00
_cell.angle_gamma   90.00
#
_symmetry.space_group_name_H-M   'P 1'
#
loop_
_entity.id
_entity.type
_entity.pdbx_description
1 polymer ?
#
loop_
_entity_poly.entity_id
_entity_poly.type
_entity_poly.pdbx_seq_one_letter_code
_entity_poly.pdbx_strand_id
1 'polypeptide(L)'
;MVKPLQRTRLRHLSVGQALLALTTVFIFTLFVILLYTIVTIQNQKLDGVTVDLAGRQRMLIQQHMKEVLLTLQGISADYLFTRNILNQTLDALMFGGQAIMNPGSGDMVTLPPAPTQEILQELGHQKTLLAEFTQRADTFLESGLEHPGYALELKRLLALNTRLNEVANNAVKLFSRHSQDKISEMIIWESLIGLLAGFFGVLMTR
;
A
#
# COMPACT_ATOMS: atom_id res chain seq x y z
N MET A 1 -10.27 -15.76 69.39
CA MET A 1 -8.85 -15.58 69.07
C MET A 1 -8.73 -15.04 67.64
N VAL A 2 -8.65 -13.72 67.49
CA VAL A 2 -8.64 -13.02 66.21
C VAL A 2 -7.19 -12.76 65.83
N LYS A 3 -6.72 -13.35 64.70
CA LYS A 3 -5.38 -13.11 64.15
C LYS A 3 -5.27 -11.66 63.68
N PRO A 4 -4.25 -10.90 64.03
CA PRO A 4 -4.04 -9.56 63.50
C PRO A 4 -3.60 -9.63 62.05
N LEU A 5 -4.30 -8.86 61.17
CA LEU A 5 -3.90 -8.59 59.80
C LEU A 5 -2.50 -7.96 59.80
N GLN A 6 -1.52 -8.68 59.21
CA GLN A 6 -0.20 -8.12 58.91
C GLN A 6 -0.34 -6.94 57.95
N ARG A 7 -0.18 -5.71 58.45
CA ARG A 7 0.02 -4.53 57.63
C ARG A 7 1.37 -4.73 56.88
N THR A 8 1.30 -5.02 55.58
CA THR A 8 2.45 -4.93 54.68
C THR A 8 2.98 -3.50 54.72
N ARG A 9 4.12 -3.29 55.38
CA ARG A 9 4.87 -2.03 55.33
C ARG A 9 5.31 -1.80 53.89
N LEU A 10 4.64 -0.87 53.19
CA LEU A 10 5.17 -0.30 51.98
C LEU A 10 6.54 0.30 52.33
N ARG A 11 7.62 -0.31 51.82
CA ARG A 11 9.00 0.20 51.95
C ARG A 11 8.99 1.57 51.25
N HIS A 12 9.13 2.64 52.03
CA HIS A 12 9.38 3.96 51.50
C HIS A 12 10.72 3.94 50.78
N LEU A 13 10.67 4.03 49.45
CA LEU A 13 11.86 4.20 48.62
C LEU A 13 12.56 5.50 49.05
N SER A 14 13.89 5.49 49.15
CA SER A 14 14.61 6.74 49.36
C SER A 14 14.40 7.64 48.14
N VAL A 15 14.41 8.97 48.36
CA VAL A 15 14.20 9.98 47.30
C VAL A 15 15.12 9.71 46.09
N GLY A 16 16.36 9.28 46.35
CA GLY A 16 17.31 8.91 45.28
C GLY A 16 16.87 7.66 44.48
N GLN A 17 16.30 6.64 45.16
CA GLN A 17 15.78 5.44 44.48
C GLN A 17 14.54 5.74 43.65
N ALA A 18 13.65 6.60 44.13
CA ALA A 18 12.47 7.05 43.41
C ALA A 18 12.86 7.85 42.16
N LEU A 19 13.82 8.76 42.28
CA LEU A 19 14.34 9.56 41.16
C LEU A 19 14.99 8.64 40.08
N LEU A 20 15.83 7.70 40.51
CA LEU A 20 16.49 6.75 39.63
C LEU A 20 15.47 5.86 38.89
N ALA A 21 14.46 5.34 39.60
CA ALA A 21 13.39 4.57 39.00
C ALA A 21 12.60 5.39 37.98
N LEU A 22 12.25 6.61 38.28
CA LEU A 22 11.53 7.54 37.38
C LEU A 22 12.35 7.80 36.09
N THR A 23 13.65 8.12 36.27
CA THR A 23 14.55 8.36 35.11
C THR A 23 14.69 7.12 34.25
N THR A 24 14.81 5.94 34.86
CA THR A 24 14.92 4.66 34.14
C THR A 24 13.65 4.37 33.34
N VAL A 25 12.47 4.53 33.94
CA VAL A 25 11.19 4.35 33.26
C VAL A 25 11.05 5.33 32.09
N PHE A 26 11.43 6.58 32.30
CA PHE A 26 11.36 7.61 31.25
C PHE A 26 12.27 7.26 30.06
N ILE A 27 13.54 6.91 30.32
CA ILE A 27 14.49 6.52 29.27
C ILE A 27 13.99 5.27 28.54
N PHE A 28 13.46 4.29 29.26
CA PHE A 28 12.92 3.05 28.65
C PHE A 28 11.72 3.37 27.75
N THR A 29 10.81 4.24 28.19
CA THR A 29 9.65 4.67 27.38
C THR A 29 10.09 5.36 26.09
N LEU A 30 11.06 6.29 26.18
CA LEU A 30 11.62 6.97 25.00
C LEU A 30 12.25 5.95 24.02
N PHE A 31 12.97 4.96 24.53
CA PHE A 31 13.59 3.92 23.72
C PHE A 31 12.54 3.07 22.99
N VAL A 32 11.45 2.68 23.67
CA VAL A 32 10.34 1.93 23.07
C VAL A 32 9.66 2.75 21.98
N ILE A 33 9.37 4.03 22.22
CA ILE A 33 8.78 4.92 21.21
C ILE A 33 9.71 5.03 20.00
N LEU A 34 11.01 5.24 20.21
CA LEU A 34 11.99 5.37 19.12
C LEU A 34 12.03 4.10 18.25
N LEU A 35 12.11 2.92 18.87
CA LEU A 35 12.10 1.64 18.13
C LEU A 35 10.81 1.47 17.32
N TYR A 36 9.67 1.76 17.93
CA TYR A 36 8.37 1.67 17.26
C TYR A 36 8.29 2.61 16.07
N THR A 37 8.73 3.85 16.22
CA THR A 37 8.76 4.86 15.15
C THR A 37 9.66 4.41 13.98
N ILE A 38 10.85 3.85 14.25
CA ILE A 38 11.75 3.36 13.20
C ILE A 38 11.09 2.24 12.38
N VAL A 39 10.50 1.24 13.05
CA VAL A 39 9.81 0.13 12.36
C VAL A 39 8.65 0.66 11.51
N THR A 40 7.90 1.59 12.03
CA THR A 40 6.75 2.17 11.32
C THR A 40 7.16 2.98 10.09
N ILE A 41 8.22 3.79 10.18
CA ILE A 41 8.75 4.54 9.03
C ILE A 41 9.18 3.59 7.90
N GLN A 42 9.80 2.45 8.22
CA GLN A 42 10.18 1.46 7.21
C GLN A 42 8.95 0.86 6.50
N ASN A 43 7.91 0.53 7.26
CA ASN A 43 6.67 0.02 6.69
C ASN A 43 5.95 1.07 5.82
N GLN A 44 5.93 2.33 6.25
CA GLN A 44 5.34 3.43 5.48
C GLN A 44 6.01 3.67 4.13
N LYS A 45 7.34 3.48 4.03
CA LYS A 45 8.04 3.58 2.75
C LYS A 45 7.54 2.55 1.75
N LEU A 46 7.30 1.31 2.18
CA LEU A 46 6.75 0.24 1.34
C LEU A 46 5.30 0.53 0.94
N ASP A 47 4.48 1.02 1.88
CA ASP A 47 3.10 1.42 1.59
C ASP A 47 3.07 2.54 0.53
N GLY A 48 3.96 3.54 0.64
CA GLY A 48 4.10 4.63 -0.35
C GLY A 48 4.47 4.12 -1.75
N VAL A 49 5.44 3.20 -1.84
CA VAL A 49 5.84 2.57 -3.11
C VAL A 49 4.68 1.76 -3.70
N THR A 50 3.92 1.04 -2.87
CA THR A 50 2.77 0.26 -3.30
C THR A 50 1.67 1.15 -3.89
N VAL A 51 1.36 2.28 -3.23
CA VAL A 51 0.40 3.28 -3.73
C VAL A 51 0.87 3.89 -5.06
N ASP A 52 2.17 4.21 -5.18
CA ASP A 52 2.74 4.75 -6.42
C ASP A 52 2.63 3.75 -7.58
N LEU A 53 2.98 2.48 -7.35
CA LEU A 53 2.87 1.43 -8.37
C LEU A 53 1.42 1.16 -8.76
N ALA A 54 0.47 1.14 -7.81
CA ALA A 54 -0.94 1.08 -8.11
C ALA A 54 -1.41 2.29 -8.93
N GLY A 55 -0.91 3.49 -8.61
CA GLY A 55 -1.14 4.72 -9.39
C GLY A 55 -0.61 4.64 -10.80
N ARG A 56 0.56 4.06 -10.98
CA ARG A 56 1.20 3.87 -12.30
C ARG A 56 0.44 2.92 -13.21
N GLN A 57 -0.32 1.95 -12.67
CA GLN A 57 -1.18 1.09 -13.46
C GLN A 57 -2.10 1.90 -14.39
N ARG A 58 -2.66 3.00 -13.92
CA ARG A 58 -3.53 3.87 -14.75
C ARG A 58 -2.79 4.48 -15.93
N MET A 59 -1.56 4.95 -15.70
CA MET A 59 -0.71 5.51 -16.77
C MET A 59 -0.36 4.42 -17.80
N LEU A 60 0.02 3.23 -17.34
CA LEU A 60 0.38 2.10 -18.21
C LEU A 60 -0.83 1.59 -19.01
N ILE A 61 -2.03 1.60 -18.45
CA ILE A 61 -3.27 1.26 -19.18
C ILE A 61 -3.50 2.24 -20.34
N GLN A 62 -3.32 3.56 -20.11
CA GLN A 62 -3.45 4.57 -21.15
C GLN A 62 -2.32 4.44 -22.18
N GLN A 63 -1.10 4.18 -21.75
CA GLN A 63 0.02 3.95 -22.64
C GLN A 63 -0.22 2.73 -23.53
N HIS A 64 -0.67 1.61 -22.95
CA HIS A 64 -0.99 0.40 -23.70
C HIS A 64 -2.05 0.65 -24.76
N MET A 65 -3.15 1.35 -24.43
CA MET A 65 -4.18 1.75 -25.38
C MET A 65 -3.61 2.61 -26.52
N LYS A 66 -2.78 3.60 -26.19
CA LYS A 66 -2.10 4.45 -27.18
C LYS A 66 -1.22 3.63 -28.11
N GLU A 67 -0.41 2.71 -27.56
CA GLU A 67 0.51 1.86 -28.32
C GLU A 67 -0.25 0.91 -29.25
N VAL A 68 -1.37 0.33 -28.82
CA VAL A 68 -2.26 -0.46 -29.67
C VAL A 68 -2.76 0.36 -30.85
N LEU A 69 -3.20 1.61 -30.62
CA LEU A 69 -3.68 2.47 -31.71
C LEU A 69 -2.57 2.91 -32.68
N LEU A 70 -1.36 3.16 -32.18
CA LEU A 70 -0.20 3.46 -33.01
C LEU A 70 0.19 2.25 -33.88
N THR A 71 0.24 1.05 -33.30
CA THR A 71 0.52 -0.19 -34.00
C THR A 71 -0.49 -0.44 -35.12
N LEU A 72 -1.78 -0.19 -34.87
CA LEU A 72 -2.83 -0.30 -35.87
C LEU A 72 -2.64 0.65 -37.05
N GLN A 73 -2.04 1.83 -36.80
CA GLN A 73 -1.69 2.81 -37.85
C GLN A 73 -0.37 2.52 -38.58
N GLY A 74 0.27 1.37 -38.28
CA GLY A 74 1.55 1.00 -38.85
C GLY A 74 2.75 1.71 -38.21
N ILE A 75 2.54 2.42 -37.08
CA ILE A 75 3.61 3.07 -36.31
C ILE A 75 4.16 2.07 -35.29
N SER A 76 5.47 1.86 -35.30
CA SER A 76 6.12 0.95 -34.36
C SER A 76 5.91 1.41 -32.90
N ALA A 77 5.29 0.56 -32.08
CA ALA A 77 5.09 0.77 -30.66
C ALA A 77 5.15 -0.58 -29.92
N ASP A 78 5.70 -0.60 -28.70
CA ASP A 78 5.94 -1.83 -27.95
C ASP A 78 4.82 -2.11 -26.93
N TYR A 79 3.59 -2.28 -27.45
CA TYR A 79 2.42 -2.57 -26.62
C TYR A 79 2.53 -3.90 -25.85
N LEU A 80 3.32 -4.86 -26.34
CA LEU A 80 3.57 -6.13 -25.65
C LEU A 80 4.42 -5.94 -24.40
N PHE A 81 5.43 -5.08 -24.46
CA PHE A 81 6.25 -4.73 -23.31
C PHE A 81 5.41 -4.05 -22.22
N THR A 82 4.60 -3.05 -22.59
CA THR A 82 3.71 -2.38 -21.67
C THR A 82 2.68 -3.34 -21.05
N ARG A 83 2.12 -4.28 -21.83
CA ARG A 83 1.23 -5.35 -21.35
C ARG A 83 1.92 -6.23 -20.30
N ASN A 84 3.17 -6.62 -20.55
CA ASN A 84 3.92 -7.47 -19.63
C ASN A 84 4.16 -6.76 -18.30
N ILE A 85 4.54 -5.48 -18.32
CA ILE A 85 4.71 -4.66 -17.10
C ILE A 85 3.39 -4.54 -16.34
N LEU A 86 2.27 -4.28 -17.04
CA LEU A 86 0.94 -4.22 -16.43
C LEU A 86 0.60 -5.50 -15.67
N ASN A 87 0.76 -6.66 -16.31
CA ASN A 87 0.45 -7.95 -15.70
C ASN A 87 1.37 -8.26 -14.52
N GLN A 88 2.69 -8.11 -14.70
CA GLN A 88 3.67 -8.38 -13.65
C GLN A 88 3.45 -7.50 -12.42
N THR A 89 3.23 -6.20 -12.62
CA THR A 89 2.98 -5.28 -11.52
C THR A 89 1.65 -5.58 -10.82
N LEU A 90 0.62 -5.93 -11.58
CA LEU A 90 -0.68 -6.29 -11.00
C LEU A 90 -0.60 -7.57 -10.18
N ASP A 91 0.12 -8.60 -10.66
CA ASP A 91 0.35 -9.83 -9.91
C ASP A 91 1.17 -9.56 -8.62
N ALA A 92 2.19 -8.70 -8.68
CA ALA A 92 2.96 -8.30 -7.51
C ALA A 92 2.11 -7.51 -6.49
N LEU A 93 1.18 -6.65 -6.94
CA LEU A 93 0.24 -5.95 -6.06
C LEU A 93 -0.77 -6.90 -5.40
N MET A 94 -1.17 -7.98 -6.09
CA MET A 94 -2.12 -8.97 -5.56
C MET A 94 -1.47 -9.94 -4.58
N PHE A 95 -0.35 -10.55 -4.98
CA PHE A 95 0.22 -11.72 -4.32
C PHE A 95 1.57 -11.45 -3.67
N GLY A 96 2.08 -10.24 -3.82
CA GLY A 96 3.46 -9.90 -3.46
C GLY A 96 4.46 -10.36 -4.52
N GLY A 97 5.71 -9.94 -4.37
CA GLY A 97 6.79 -10.29 -5.28
C GLY A 97 7.43 -9.09 -5.94
N GLN A 98 8.20 -9.36 -7.00
CA GLN A 98 8.97 -8.32 -7.68
C GLN A 98 8.13 -7.56 -8.70
N ALA A 99 8.17 -6.23 -8.61
CA ALA A 99 7.58 -5.32 -9.58
C ALA A 99 8.64 -4.37 -10.16
N ILE A 100 8.46 -3.96 -11.41
CA ILE A 100 9.33 -2.97 -12.05
C ILE A 100 8.96 -1.59 -11.52
N MET A 101 9.88 -0.99 -10.77
CA MET A 101 9.71 0.36 -10.22
C MET A 101 9.85 1.44 -11.29
N ASN A 102 10.80 1.26 -12.21
CA ASN A 102 11.01 2.17 -13.32
C ASN A 102 11.31 1.40 -14.61
N PRO A 103 10.38 1.40 -15.59
CA PRO A 103 10.58 0.70 -16.87
C PRO A 103 11.83 1.14 -17.63
N GLY A 104 12.27 2.40 -17.47
CA GLY A 104 13.43 2.95 -18.18
C GLY A 104 14.78 2.52 -17.59
N SER A 105 14.88 2.31 -16.28
CA SER A 105 16.11 1.84 -15.60
C SER A 105 16.11 0.35 -15.29
N GLY A 106 14.96 -0.31 -15.35
CA GLY A 106 14.82 -1.71 -14.95
C GLY A 106 14.88 -1.94 -13.42
N ASP A 107 14.80 -0.87 -12.63
CA ASP A 107 14.80 -0.98 -11.17
C ASP A 107 13.61 -1.81 -10.69
N MET A 108 13.89 -2.76 -9.79
CA MET A 108 12.89 -3.67 -9.22
C MET A 108 12.67 -3.37 -7.74
N VAL A 109 11.46 -3.60 -7.29
CA VAL A 109 11.10 -3.54 -5.87
C VAL A 109 10.31 -4.78 -5.50
N THR A 110 10.49 -5.27 -4.27
CA THR A 110 9.69 -6.37 -3.73
C THR A 110 8.53 -5.80 -2.94
N LEU A 111 7.30 -6.11 -3.38
CA LEU A 111 6.06 -5.70 -2.73
C LEU A 111 5.55 -6.78 -1.78
N PRO A 112 4.89 -6.41 -0.68
CA PRO A 112 4.06 -7.32 0.09
C PRO A 112 2.77 -7.66 -0.70
N PRO A 113 2.07 -8.75 -0.36
CA PRO A 113 0.76 -9.05 -0.93
C PRO A 113 -0.28 -8.00 -0.52
N ALA A 114 -1.40 -7.97 -1.24
CA ALA A 114 -2.52 -7.08 -0.95
C ALA A 114 -2.92 -7.17 0.54
N PRO A 115 -2.96 -6.04 1.27
CA PRO A 115 -3.09 -6.05 2.72
C PRO A 115 -4.51 -6.39 3.21
N THR A 116 -5.52 -6.25 2.35
CA THR A 116 -6.92 -6.54 2.69
C THR A 116 -7.61 -7.33 1.58
N GLN A 117 -8.65 -8.07 1.96
CA GLN A 117 -9.47 -8.81 1.01
C GLN A 117 -10.19 -7.89 0.02
N GLU A 118 -10.58 -6.69 0.44
CA GLU A 118 -11.22 -5.69 -0.41
C GLU A 118 -10.28 -5.23 -1.53
N ILE A 119 -9.02 -4.92 -1.20
CA ILE A 119 -7.99 -4.56 -2.18
C ILE A 119 -7.73 -5.72 -3.13
N LEU A 120 -7.61 -6.95 -2.62
CA LEU A 120 -7.38 -8.14 -3.44
C LEU A 120 -8.53 -8.37 -4.43
N GLN A 121 -9.78 -8.17 -4.02
CA GLN A 121 -10.96 -8.29 -4.89
C GLN A 121 -10.96 -7.24 -6.00
N GLU A 122 -10.64 -5.97 -5.68
CA GLU A 122 -10.58 -4.90 -6.67
C GLU A 122 -9.45 -5.12 -7.68
N LEU A 123 -8.27 -5.56 -7.23
CA LEU A 123 -7.17 -5.97 -8.12
C LEU A 123 -7.55 -7.18 -8.99
N GLY A 124 -8.29 -8.15 -8.45
CA GLY A 124 -8.83 -9.29 -9.19
C GLY A 124 -9.81 -8.87 -10.28
N HIS A 125 -10.67 -7.90 -9.99
CA HIS A 125 -11.55 -7.29 -10.97
C HIS A 125 -10.75 -6.54 -12.06
N GLN A 126 -9.73 -5.78 -11.67
CA GLN A 126 -8.80 -5.14 -12.61
C GLN A 126 -8.11 -6.16 -13.51
N LYS A 127 -7.66 -7.29 -12.97
CA LYS A 127 -7.00 -8.37 -13.73
C LYS A 127 -7.93 -8.98 -14.77
N THR A 128 -9.20 -9.21 -14.41
CA THR A 128 -10.21 -9.74 -15.33
C THR A 128 -10.48 -8.75 -16.49
N LEU A 129 -10.65 -7.47 -16.19
CA LEU A 129 -10.85 -6.43 -17.21
C LEU A 129 -9.61 -6.24 -18.08
N LEU A 130 -8.41 -6.35 -17.52
CA LEU A 130 -7.15 -6.27 -18.26
C LEU A 130 -7.03 -7.44 -19.25
N ALA A 131 -7.40 -8.65 -18.85
CA ALA A 131 -7.40 -9.82 -19.74
C ALA A 131 -8.41 -9.63 -20.89
N GLU A 132 -9.63 -9.14 -20.61
CA GLU A 132 -10.61 -8.84 -21.63
C GLU A 132 -10.11 -7.74 -22.59
N PHE A 133 -9.52 -6.67 -22.03
CA PHE A 133 -8.95 -5.57 -22.80
C PHE A 133 -7.85 -6.03 -23.74
N THR A 134 -6.91 -6.84 -23.26
CA THR A 134 -5.80 -7.36 -24.08
C THR A 134 -6.29 -8.28 -25.19
N GLN A 135 -7.24 -9.17 -24.90
CA GLN A 135 -7.83 -10.06 -25.89
C GLN A 135 -8.53 -9.27 -27.01
N ARG A 136 -9.30 -8.24 -26.64
CA ARG A 136 -9.98 -7.37 -27.62
C ARG A 136 -9.00 -6.53 -28.43
N ALA A 137 -7.93 -6.03 -27.79
CA ALA A 137 -6.87 -5.30 -28.46
C ALA A 137 -6.17 -6.15 -29.51
N ASP A 138 -5.88 -7.40 -29.21
CA ASP A 138 -5.27 -8.34 -30.17
C ASP A 138 -6.21 -8.59 -31.36
N THR A 139 -7.48 -8.92 -31.12
CA THR A 139 -8.50 -9.07 -32.18
C THR A 139 -8.66 -7.82 -33.02
N PHE A 140 -8.61 -6.63 -32.41
CA PHE A 140 -8.70 -5.36 -33.10
C PHE A 140 -7.51 -5.08 -34.00
N LEU A 141 -6.29 -5.43 -33.56
CA LEU A 141 -5.07 -5.35 -34.36
C LEU A 141 -5.10 -6.31 -35.56
N GLU A 142 -5.58 -7.53 -35.35
CA GLU A 142 -5.72 -8.54 -36.42
C GLU A 142 -6.74 -8.13 -37.48
N SER A 143 -7.83 -7.47 -37.06
CA SER A 143 -8.91 -7.03 -37.96
C SER A 143 -8.48 -5.89 -38.90
N GLY A 144 -7.56 -5.04 -38.46
CA GLY A 144 -7.05 -3.90 -39.22
C GLY A 144 -8.03 -2.75 -39.41
N LEU A 145 -7.55 -1.66 -40.04
CA LEU A 145 -8.30 -0.40 -40.20
C LEU A 145 -9.49 -0.52 -41.19
N GLU A 146 -9.41 -1.44 -42.17
CA GLU A 146 -10.40 -1.57 -43.24
C GLU A 146 -11.59 -2.47 -42.86
N HIS A 147 -11.60 -3.02 -41.64
CA HIS A 147 -12.67 -3.89 -41.19
C HIS A 147 -14.00 -3.12 -41.08
N PRO A 148 -15.14 -3.62 -41.61
CA PRO A 148 -16.44 -2.92 -41.58
C PRO A 148 -16.93 -2.59 -40.18
N GLY A 149 -16.49 -3.34 -39.16
CA GLY A 149 -16.81 -3.14 -37.73
C GLY A 149 -15.85 -2.25 -36.95
N TYR A 150 -14.84 -1.67 -37.59
CA TYR A 150 -13.77 -0.90 -36.94
C TYR A 150 -14.26 0.12 -35.92
N ALA A 151 -15.21 0.99 -36.32
CA ALA A 151 -15.69 2.06 -35.45
C ALA A 151 -16.41 1.53 -34.19
N LEU A 152 -17.12 0.40 -34.33
CA LEU A 152 -17.79 -0.25 -33.19
C LEU A 152 -16.78 -0.91 -32.24
N GLU A 153 -15.82 -1.62 -32.79
CA GLU A 153 -14.78 -2.29 -31.97
C GLU A 153 -13.88 -1.25 -31.27
N LEU A 154 -13.50 -0.18 -31.93
CA LEU A 154 -12.78 0.94 -31.30
C LEU A 154 -13.60 1.53 -30.14
N LYS A 155 -14.91 1.78 -30.35
CA LYS A 155 -15.78 2.28 -29.28
C LYS A 155 -15.83 1.33 -28.08
N ARG A 156 -15.91 0.01 -28.34
CA ARG A 156 -15.91 -1.02 -27.28
C ARG A 156 -14.60 -1.05 -26.52
N LEU A 157 -13.48 -0.99 -27.24
CA LEU A 157 -12.15 -0.97 -26.65
C LEU A 157 -11.91 0.25 -25.79
N LEU A 158 -12.35 1.44 -26.25
CA LEU A 158 -12.30 2.69 -25.48
C LEU A 158 -13.17 2.63 -24.21
N ALA A 159 -14.38 2.07 -24.31
CA ALA A 159 -15.24 1.90 -23.14
C ALA A 159 -14.62 0.95 -22.10
N LEU A 160 -14.00 -0.13 -22.57
CA LEU A 160 -13.31 -1.08 -21.70
C LEU A 160 -12.07 -0.46 -21.04
N ASN A 161 -11.29 0.33 -21.80
CA ASN A 161 -10.16 1.09 -21.27
C ASN A 161 -10.60 2.08 -20.17
N THR A 162 -11.74 2.76 -20.36
CA THR A 162 -12.29 3.66 -19.33
C THR A 162 -12.66 2.89 -18.07
N ARG A 163 -13.38 1.76 -18.17
CA ARG A 163 -13.73 0.91 -17.02
C ARG A 163 -12.51 0.37 -16.30
N LEU A 164 -11.50 -0.09 -17.04
CA LEU A 164 -10.25 -0.59 -16.49
C LEU A 164 -9.52 0.51 -15.69
N ASN A 165 -9.50 1.75 -16.19
CA ASN A 165 -8.93 2.89 -15.46
C ASN A 165 -9.73 3.26 -14.20
N GLU A 166 -11.06 3.14 -14.22
CA GLU A 166 -11.90 3.38 -13.04
C GLU A 166 -11.60 2.38 -11.94
N VAL A 167 -11.52 1.08 -12.27
CA VAL A 167 -11.16 0.02 -11.31
C VAL A 167 -9.75 0.22 -10.78
N ALA A 168 -8.77 0.52 -11.65
CA ALA A 168 -7.41 0.83 -11.22
C ALA A 168 -7.37 2.05 -10.27
N ASN A 169 -8.19 3.07 -10.53
CA ASN A 169 -8.30 4.23 -9.64
C ASN A 169 -8.93 3.89 -8.29
N ASN A 170 -9.91 2.98 -8.25
CA ASN A 170 -10.48 2.49 -7.00
C ASN A 170 -9.45 1.71 -6.17
N ALA A 171 -8.65 0.85 -6.81
CA ALA A 171 -7.55 0.16 -6.14
C ALA A 171 -6.56 1.14 -5.49
N VAL A 172 -6.17 2.22 -6.19
CA VAL A 172 -5.32 3.28 -5.62
C VAL A 172 -5.95 3.92 -4.39
N LYS A 173 -7.26 4.24 -4.45
CA LYS A 173 -7.97 4.83 -3.31
C LYS A 173 -7.99 3.89 -2.11
N LEU A 174 -8.18 2.60 -2.33
CA LEU A 174 -8.19 1.59 -1.26
C LEU A 174 -6.81 1.46 -0.62
N PHE A 175 -5.73 1.37 -1.40
CA PHE A 175 -4.36 1.37 -0.88
C PHE A 175 -4.04 2.64 -0.10
N SER A 176 -4.40 3.82 -0.64
CA SER A 176 -4.18 5.11 0.04
C SER A 176 -4.93 5.20 1.35
N ARG A 177 -6.20 4.75 1.39
CA ARG A 177 -6.99 4.71 2.63
C ARG A 177 -6.36 3.78 3.66
N HIS A 178 -6.00 2.57 3.26
CA HIS A 178 -5.34 1.60 4.14
C HIS A 178 -4.03 2.16 4.73
N SER A 179 -3.21 2.84 3.94
CA SER A 179 -1.99 3.50 4.40
C SER A 179 -2.28 4.62 5.41
N GLN A 180 -3.33 5.44 5.16
CA GLN A 180 -3.74 6.50 6.07
C GLN A 180 -4.28 5.97 7.39
N ASP A 181 -5.06 4.89 7.36
CA ASP A 181 -5.62 4.25 8.56
C ASP A 181 -4.49 3.74 9.47
N LYS A 182 -3.46 3.10 8.91
CA LYS A 182 -2.27 2.69 9.67
C LYS A 182 -1.57 3.87 10.35
N ILE A 183 -1.42 5.00 9.65
CA ILE A 183 -0.80 6.21 10.22
C ILE A 183 -1.63 6.73 11.39
N SER A 184 -2.95 6.77 11.23
CA SER A 184 -3.87 7.24 12.27
C SER A 184 -3.82 6.35 13.52
N GLU A 185 -3.82 5.02 13.34
CA GLU A 185 -3.67 4.06 14.43
C GLU A 185 -2.33 4.25 15.17
N MET A 186 -1.24 4.46 14.44
CA MET A 186 0.08 4.70 15.03
C MET A 186 0.06 5.95 15.93
N ILE A 187 -0.48 7.07 15.45
CA ILE A 187 -0.55 8.33 16.23
C ILE A 187 -1.34 8.12 17.51
N ILE A 188 -2.44 7.36 17.46
CA ILE A 188 -3.25 7.03 18.63
C ILE A 188 -2.44 6.22 19.65
N TRP A 189 -1.72 5.19 19.21
CA TRP A 189 -0.90 4.35 20.08
C TRP A 189 0.26 5.13 20.72
N GLU A 190 0.99 5.95 19.94
CA GLU A 190 2.08 6.79 20.46
C GLU A 190 1.55 7.79 21.50
N SER A 191 0.41 8.41 21.23
CA SER A 191 -0.24 9.34 22.16
C SER A 191 -0.65 8.65 23.46
N LEU A 192 -1.20 7.43 23.38
CA LEU A 192 -1.61 6.64 24.54
C LEU A 192 -0.40 6.24 25.40
N ILE A 193 0.68 5.79 24.78
CA ILE A 193 1.92 5.43 25.47
C ILE A 193 2.49 6.66 26.19
N GLY A 194 2.53 7.83 25.53
CA GLY A 194 3.00 9.08 26.11
C GLY A 194 2.17 9.51 27.33
N LEU A 195 0.83 9.43 27.23
CA LEU A 195 -0.08 9.75 28.34
C LEU A 195 0.10 8.80 29.53
N LEU A 196 0.22 7.49 29.28
CA LEU A 196 0.47 6.51 30.34
C LEU A 196 1.81 6.76 31.04
N ALA A 197 2.87 7.03 30.29
CA ALA A 197 4.19 7.36 30.87
C ALA A 197 4.12 8.63 31.74
N GLY A 198 3.43 9.67 31.28
CA GLY A 198 3.20 10.89 32.06
C GLY A 198 2.40 10.64 33.33
N PHE A 199 1.34 9.84 33.27
CA PHE A 199 0.53 9.49 34.44
C PHE A 199 1.34 8.72 35.50
N PHE A 200 2.13 7.71 35.07
CA PHE A 200 3.03 6.98 35.97
C PHE A 200 4.09 7.89 36.58
N GLY A 201 4.63 8.85 35.82
CA GLY A 201 5.56 9.85 36.32
C GLY A 201 4.97 10.69 37.46
N VAL A 202 3.74 11.16 37.29
CA VAL A 202 3.02 11.95 38.34
C VAL A 202 2.71 11.10 39.57
N LEU A 203 2.32 9.83 39.38
CA LEU A 203 2.03 8.90 40.48
C LEU A 203 3.28 8.60 41.35
N MET A 204 4.45 8.49 40.73
CA MET A 204 5.71 8.23 41.43
C MET A 204 6.28 9.45 42.17
N THR A 205 5.86 10.67 41.80
CA THR A 205 6.29 11.91 42.48
C THR A 205 5.40 12.31 43.66
N ARG A 206 4.29 11.60 43.88
CA ARG A 206 3.42 11.74 45.05
C ARG A 206 3.72 10.69 46.13
#